data_fcf91a11d3707215ebb24f219b8fe69f
#
_entry.id   fcf91a11d3707215ebb24f219b8fe69f
#
_cell.length_a   1.000
_cell.length_b   1.000
_cell.length_c   1.000
_cell.angle_alpha   90.00
_cell.angle_beta   90.00
_cell.angle_gamma   90.00
#
_symmetry.space_group_name_H-M   'P 1'
#
loop_
_entity.id
_entity.type
_entity.pdbx_description
1 polymer ?
#
loop_
_entity_poly.entity_id
_entity_poly.type
_entity_poly.pdbx_seq_one_letter_code
_entity_poly.pdbx_strand_id
1 'polypeptide(L)'
;MDYLLSSPTGNFFLLAGPCVIEGEEMALDIAETLVEITSKLNIPYVFKGSYRKANRSRIDSFTGIGDEKALKILRKVGETFDIPVVTDIHETEEARMAAEYVDILQIPAFLCRQTELIRAAALTGKMVNIKKGQFLAPESMHFAVDKVRSCGNKNVAVTERGVSFGYGDLVVDFRGIPCMQQSCECPVIMDITHSLQKPNSGSGVTGGVPERIGTIASAAVAVGCDGIFMETHRDPKVAKSDGANMLPLNQVADLLAKLTDFRTVYLKHTT
;
A
#
# COMPACT_ATOMS: atom_id res chain seq x y z
N MET A 1 -4.27 -9.56 11.53
CA MET A 1 -3.93 -8.16 11.90
C MET A 1 -2.97 -8.09 13.08
N ASP A 2 -3.12 -8.95 14.05
CA ASP A 2 -2.26 -8.96 15.27
C ASP A 2 -0.76 -9.03 14.94
N TYR A 3 -0.36 -9.81 13.94
CA TYR A 3 1.04 -9.89 13.50
C TYR A 3 1.61 -8.52 13.05
N LEU A 4 0.81 -7.70 12.35
CA LEU A 4 1.27 -6.39 11.86
C LEU A 4 1.41 -5.36 12.98
N LEU A 5 0.58 -5.46 14.01
CA LEU A 5 0.54 -4.52 15.14
C LEU A 5 1.38 -4.96 16.34
N SER A 6 1.84 -6.22 16.34
CA SER A 6 2.58 -6.82 17.45
C SER A 6 4.11 -6.70 17.32
N SER A 7 4.60 -5.64 16.65
CA SER A 7 6.04 -5.41 16.60
C SER A 7 6.62 -5.31 18.01
N PRO A 8 7.59 -6.18 18.38
CA PRO A 8 8.20 -6.13 19.72
C PRO A 8 8.90 -4.80 20.03
N THR A 9 9.24 -4.06 18.98
CA THR A 9 9.91 -2.76 19.07
C THR A 9 8.95 -1.58 19.01
N GLY A 10 7.63 -1.82 18.81
CA GLY A 10 6.66 -0.75 18.53
C GLY A 10 6.85 -0.09 17.16
N ASN A 11 7.65 -0.72 16.27
CA ASN A 11 7.93 -0.18 14.95
C ASN A 11 6.68 -0.18 14.06
N PHE A 12 6.67 0.66 13.01
CA PHE A 12 5.64 0.62 11.98
C PHE A 12 5.76 -0.66 11.15
N PHE A 13 4.68 -1.10 10.51
CA PHE A 13 4.74 -2.19 9.53
C PHE A 13 4.89 -1.66 8.10
N LEU A 14 5.40 -2.50 7.20
CA LEU A 14 5.68 -2.13 5.82
C LEU A 14 4.84 -2.98 4.85
N LEU A 15 4.12 -2.33 3.94
CA LEU A 15 3.55 -2.93 2.73
C LEU A 15 4.41 -2.47 1.54
N ALA A 16 5.23 -3.34 0.98
CA ALA A 16 6.12 -2.95 -0.11
C ALA A 16 6.32 -4.05 -1.15
N GLY A 17 6.63 -3.63 -2.38
CA GLY A 17 6.92 -4.50 -3.52
C GLY A 17 6.76 -3.77 -4.84
N PRO A 18 6.69 -4.48 -5.97
CA PRO A 18 6.52 -3.85 -7.27
C PRO A 18 5.10 -3.31 -7.45
N CYS A 19 4.93 -2.34 -8.34
CA CYS A 19 3.60 -1.82 -8.67
C CYS A 19 2.68 -2.93 -9.21
N VAL A 20 3.20 -3.77 -10.10
CA VAL A 20 2.49 -4.90 -10.72
C VAL A 20 3.43 -6.09 -10.83
N ILE A 21 2.89 -7.31 -10.77
CA ILE A 21 3.66 -8.51 -11.01
C ILE A 21 3.99 -8.62 -12.50
N GLU A 22 5.27 -8.53 -12.84
CA GLU A 22 5.78 -8.61 -14.22
C GLU A 22 6.36 -10.00 -14.56
N GLY A 23 6.71 -10.77 -13.54
CA GLY A 23 7.27 -12.10 -13.62
C GLY A 23 7.64 -12.66 -12.26
N GLU A 24 7.91 -13.97 -12.21
CA GLU A 24 8.20 -14.68 -10.96
C GLU A 24 9.57 -14.28 -10.39
N GLU A 25 10.60 -14.31 -11.23
CA GLU A 25 11.98 -14.00 -10.84
C GLU A 25 12.07 -12.59 -10.21
N MET A 26 11.46 -11.59 -10.86
CA MET A 26 11.43 -10.22 -10.35
C MET A 26 10.72 -10.13 -9.01
N ALA A 27 9.59 -10.83 -8.83
CA ALA A 27 8.83 -10.79 -7.59
C ALA A 27 9.58 -11.42 -6.43
N LEU A 28 10.20 -12.58 -6.65
CA LEU A 28 11.02 -13.26 -5.63
C LEU A 28 12.26 -12.46 -5.25
N ASP A 29 12.96 -11.90 -6.20
CA ASP A 29 14.16 -11.09 -6.01
C ASP A 29 13.88 -9.80 -5.19
N ILE A 30 12.79 -9.09 -5.47
CA ILE A 30 12.37 -7.93 -4.69
C ILE A 30 11.96 -8.36 -3.28
N ALA A 31 11.21 -9.47 -3.14
CA ALA A 31 10.76 -9.97 -1.86
C ALA A 31 11.94 -10.37 -0.96
N GLU A 32 12.90 -11.13 -1.49
CA GLU A 32 14.11 -11.56 -0.77
C GLU A 32 14.87 -10.35 -0.19
N THR A 33 15.13 -9.35 -1.04
CA THR A 33 15.81 -8.11 -0.62
C THR A 33 15.04 -7.38 0.49
N LEU A 34 13.72 -7.27 0.36
CA LEU A 34 12.89 -6.58 1.36
C LEU A 34 12.79 -7.37 2.67
N VAL A 35 12.71 -8.71 2.62
CA VAL A 35 12.73 -9.57 3.80
C VAL A 35 14.04 -9.41 4.57
N GLU A 36 15.18 -9.40 3.89
CA GLU A 36 16.47 -9.18 4.55
C GLU A 36 16.55 -7.82 5.26
N ILE A 37 16.09 -6.74 4.59
CA ILE A 37 16.13 -5.39 5.16
C ILE A 37 15.19 -5.30 6.37
N THR A 38 13.95 -5.75 6.22
CA THR A 38 12.92 -5.61 7.26
C THR A 38 13.23 -6.48 8.48
N SER A 39 13.76 -7.68 8.28
CA SER A 39 14.21 -8.56 9.38
C SER A 39 15.31 -7.91 10.20
N LYS A 40 16.32 -7.30 9.57
CA LYS A 40 17.42 -6.58 10.26
C LYS A 40 16.93 -5.40 11.08
N LEU A 41 15.85 -4.74 10.63
CA LEU A 41 15.28 -3.55 11.27
C LEU A 41 14.09 -3.87 12.20
N ASN A 42 13.72 -5.13 12.33
CA ASN A 42 12.54 -5.57 13.09
C ASN A 42 11.26 -4.84 12.65
N ILE A 43 11.04 -4.73 11.34
CA ILE A 43 9.85 -4.15 10.73
C ILE A 43 8.94 -5.29 10.27
N PRO A 44 7.69 -5.43 10.77
CA PRO A 44 6.73 -6.37 10.21
C PRO A 44 6.49 -6.06 8.72
N TYR A 45 6.54 -7.09 7.87
CA TYR A 45 6.54 -6.89 6.43
C TYR A 45 5.42 -7.67 5.74
N VAL A 46 4.82 -7.03 4.75
CA VAL A 46 3.83 -7.60 3.82
C VAL A 46 4.31 -7.34 2.40
N PHE A 47 4.44 -8.38 1.59
CA PHE A 47 4.75 -8.20 0.17
C PHE A 47 3.53 -7.67 -0.58
N LYS A 48 3.71 -6.56 -1.31
CA LYS A 48 2.66 -5.95 -2.13
C LYS A 48 2.96 -6.13 -3.62
N GLY A 49 1.98 -6.59 -4.36
CA GLY A 49 2.02 -6.55 -5.82
C GLY A 49 0.61 -6.58 -6.39
N SER A 50 0.31 -5.75 -7.40
CA SER A 50 -0.94 -5.88 -8.14
C SER A 50 -0.84 -7.05 -9.11
N TYR A 51 -1.83 -7.92 -9.12
CA TYR A 51 -1.91 -8.98 -10.11
C TYR A 51 -2.33 -8.42 -11.49
N ARG A 52 -3.07 -7.31 -11.49
CA ARG A 52 -3.57 -6.61 -12.66
C ARG A 52 -3.69 -5.10 -12.38
N LYS A 53 -3.52 -4.28 -13.41
CA LYS A 53 -3.82 -2.84 -13.39
C LYS A 53 -5.08 -2.57 -14.22
N ALA A 54 -6.15 -2.12 -13.56
CA ALA A 54 -7.46 -1.89 -14.19
C ALA A 54 -7.73 -0.43 -14.58
N ASN A 55 -6.91 0.52 -14.10
CA ASN A 55 -7.14 1.97 -14.22
C ASN A 55 -6.09 2.68 -15.09
N ARG A 56 -5.76 2.11 -16.25
CA ARG A 56 -4.79 2.72 -17.16
C ARG A 56 -5.37 3.91 -17.92
N SER A 57 -4.55 4.97 -18.09
CA SER A 57 -4.91 6.15 -18.88
C SER A 57 -5.00 5.83 -20.38
N ARG A 58 -4.17 4.90 -20.87
CA ARG A 58 -4.13 4.48 -22.27
C ARG A 58 -4.57 3.03 -22.40
N ILE A 59 -5.29 2.73 -23.46
CA ILE A 59 -5.82 1.38 -23.72
C ILE A 59 -4.69 0.36 -24.05
N ASP A 60 -3.58 0.84 -24.58
CA ASP A 60 -2.41 0.03 -24.96
C ASP A 60 -1.38 -0.14 -23.83
N SER A 61 -1.66 0.38 -22.62
CA SER A 61 -0.77 0.23 -21.48
C SER A 61 -0.73 -1.22 -20.97
N PHE A 62 0.41 -1.60 -20.41
CA PHE A 62 0.55 -2.90 -19.77
C PHE A 62 -0.42 -3.05 -18.60
N THR A 63 -1.19 -4.12 -18.60
CA THR A 63 -2.20 -4.41 -17.56
C THR A 63 -1.80 -5.56 -16.64
N GLY A 64 -0.95 -6.48 -17.07
CA GLY A 64 -0.53 -7.65 -16.30
C GLY A 64 -0.06 -8.79 -17.18
N ILE A 65 0.30 -9.91 -16.55
CA ILE A 65 0.79 -11.15 -17.19
C ILE A 65 -0.25 -12.27 -17.22
N GLY A 66 -1.51 -11.93 -16.89
CA GLY A 66 -2.62 -12.86 -16.68
C GLY A 66 -2.91 -13.04 -15.18
N ASP A 67 -4.19 -12.90 -14.81
CA ASP A 67 -4.63 -12.79 -13.44
C ASP A 67 -4.22 -14.00 -12.58
N GLU A 68 -4.58 -15.21 -13.01
CA GLU A 68 -4.25 -16.44 -12.28
C GLU A 68 -2.73 -16.65 -12.14
N LYS A 69 -1.98 -16.35 -13.21
CA LYS A 69 -0.52 -16.48 -13.21
C LYS A 69 0.11 -15.53 -12.18
N ALA A 70 -0.32 -14.27 -12.15
CA ALA A 70 0.19 -13.29 -11.22
C ALA A 70 -0.21 -13.60 -9.77
N LEU A 71 -1.44 -14.07 -9.53
CA LEU A 71 -1.91 -14.50 -8.21
C LEU A 71 -1.12 -15.72 -7.69
N LYS A 72 -0.80 -16.70 -8.53
CA LYS A 72 0.06 -17.83 -8.17
C LYS A 72 1.47 -17.39 -7.78
N ILE A 73 2.02 -16.37 -8.46
CA ILE A 73 3.32 -15.79 -8.10
C ILE A 73 3.25 -15.11 -6.73
N LEU A 74 2.19 -14.35 -6.45
CA LEU A 74 1.98 -13.73 -5.13
C LEU A 74 1.94 -14.78 -4.01
N ARG A 75 1.15 -15.84 -4.19
CA ARG A 75 1.11 -16.97 -3.25
C ARG A 75 2.51 -17.57 -3.05
N LYS A 76 3.23 -17.83 -4.15
CA LYS A 76 4.58 -18.40 -4.10
C LYS A 76 5.55 -17.52 -3.30
N VAL A 77 5.48 -16.19 -3.45
CA VAL A 77 6.28 -15.26 -2.64
C VAL A 77 5.96 -15.43 -1.15
N GLY A 78 4.66 -15.44 -0.78
CA GLY A 78 4.23 -15.64 0.61
C GLY A 78 4.73 -16.95 1.20
N GLU A 79 4.58 -18.06 0.46
CA GLU A 79 5.03 -19.40 0.89
C GLU A 79 6.57 -19.50 0.97
N THR A 80 7.30 -18.87 0.04
CA THR A 80 8.77 -18.96 -0.02
C THR A 80 9.43 -18.24 1.16
N PHE A 81 8.88 -17.10 1.57
CA PHE A 81 9.49 -16.24 2.59
C PHE A 81 8.71 -16.23 3.92
N ASP A 82 7.64 -17.02 4.03
CA ASP A 82 6.74 -17.05 5.20
C ASP A 82 6.26 -15.64 5.62
N ILE A 83 5.79 -14.87 4.63
CA ILE A 83 5.29 -13.51 4.82
C ILE A 83 3.88 -13.35 4.24
N PRO A 84 3.02 -12.50 4.84
CA PRO A 84 1.74 -12.17 4.24
C PRO A 84 1.92 -11.39 2.92
N VAL A 85 0.92 -11.54 2.04
CA VAL A 85 0.90 -10.88 0.74
C VAL A 85 -0.40 -10.09 0.54
N VAL A 86 -0.31 -8.97 -0.20
CA VAL A 86 -1.45 -8.10 -0.52
C VAL A 86 -1.53 -7.79 -2.01
N THR A 87 -2.75 -7.80 -2.54
CA THR A 87 -3.06 -7.32 -3.89
C THR A 87 -4.31 -6.47 -3.91
N ASP A 88 -4.45 -5.61 -4.92
CA ASP A 88 -5.66 -4.82 -5.15
C ASP A 88 -6.68 -5.60 -5.97
N ILE A 89 -7.97 -5.32 -5.73
CA ILE A 89 -9.11 -5.85 -6.48
C ILE A 89 -9.94 -4.69 -7.02
N HIS A 90 -10.64 -4.91 -8.14
CA HIS A 90 -11.31 -3.84 -8.89
C HIS A 90 -12.81 -4.11 -9.11
N GLU A 91 -13.20 -5.39 -9.19
CA GLU A 91 -14.56 -5.85 -9.37
C GLU A 91 -14.96 -6.81 -8.24
N THR A 92 -16.27 -6.93 -7.99
CA THR A 92 -16.80 -7.76 -6.89
C THR A 92 -16.43 -9.23 -7.01
N GLU A 93 -16.41 -9.75 -8.21
CA GLU A 93 -16.10 -11.15 -8.53
C GLU A 93 -14.63 -11.50 -8.23
N GLU A 94 -13.75 -10.51 -8.33
CA GLU A 94 -12.31 -10.67 -8.07
C GLU A 94 -11.99 -10.92 -6.60
N ALA A 95 -12.83 -10.44 -5.68
CA ALA A 95 -12.58 -10.54 -4.26
C ALA A 95 -12.41 -12.00 -3.81
N ARG A 96 -13.31 -12.88 -4.24
CA ARG A 96 -13.25 -14.31 -3.88
C ARG A 96 -12.08 -15.03 -4.53
N MET A 97 -11.83 -14.74 -5.81
CA MET A 97 -10.69 -15.31 -6.55
C MET A 97 -9.36 -14.89 -5.92
N ALA A 98 -9.15 -13.61 -5.67
CA ALA A 98 -7.89 -13.12 -5.11
C ALA A 98 -7.67 -13.63 -3.67
N ALA A 99 -8.73 -13.72 -2.87
CA ALA A 99 -8.66 -14.21 -1.48
C ALA A 99 -8.12 -15.65 -1.34
N GLU A 100 -8.18 -16.46 -2.40
CA GLU A 100 -7.56 -17.78 -2.41
C GLU A 100 -6.03 -17.72 -2.41
N TYR A 101 -5.44 -16.61 -2.85
CA TYR A 101 -4.00 -16.46 -3.10
C TYR A 101 -3.29 -15.49 -2.17
N VAL A 102 -4.02 -14.57 -1.53
CA VAL A 102 -3.44 -13.50 -0.72
C VAL A 102 -4.07 -13.41 0.67
N ASP A 103 -3.42 -12.71 1.58
CA ASP A 103 -3.86 -12.52 2.97
C ASP A 103 -4.61 -11.21 3.16
N ILE A 104 -4.32 -10.22 2.31
CA ILE A 104 -4.89 -8.88 2.38
C ILE A 104 -5.44 -8.50 1.01
N LEU A 105 -6.69 -8.03 0.99
CA LEU A 105 -7.32 -7.43 -0.19
C LEU A 105 -7.28 -5.92 -0.08
N GLN A 106 -6.76 -5.24 -1.11
CA GLN A 106 -6.70 -3.79 -1.16
C GLN A 106 -7.81 -3.23 -2.06
N ILE A 107 -8.53 -2.24 -1.54
CA ILE A 107 -9.49 -1.45 -2.33
C ILE A 107 -8.76 -0.19 -2.85
N PRO A 108 -8.65 0.01 -4.17
CA PRO A 108 -8.04 1.20 -4.75
C PRO A 108 -8.75 2.50 -4.36
N ALA A 109 -8.01 3.61 -4.35
CA ALA A 109 -8.51 4.91 -3.92
C ALA A 109 -9.76 5.38 -4.67
N PHE A 110 -9.82 5.19 -5.99
CA PHE A 110 -11.00 5.55 -6.79
C PHE A 110 -12.23 4.72 -6.44
N LEU A 111 -12.05 3.51 -5.89
CA LEU A 111 -13.13 2.57 -5.58
C LEU A 111 -13.49 2.53 -4.09
N CYS A 112 -12.89 3.38 -3.28
CA CYS A 112 -13.06 3.38 -1.81
C CYS A 112 -14.50 3.64 -1.33
N ARG A 113 -15.41 4.09 -2.19
CA ARG A 113 -16.83 4.26 -1.89
C ARG A 113 -17.73 3.15 -2.44
N GLN A 114 -17.21 2.25 -3.27
CA GLN A 114 -17.99 1.18 -3.92
C GLN A 114 -18.45 0.15 -2.87
N THR A 115 -19.72 0.24 -2.50
CA THR A 115 -20.27 -0.56 -1.38
C THR A 115 -20.15 -2.05 -1.64
N GLU A 116 -20.54 -2.51 -2.83
CA GLU A 116 -20.55 -3.95 -3.15
C GLU A 116 -19.12 -4.52 -3.24
N LEU A 117 -18.16 -3.76 -3.76
CA LEU A 117 -16.75 -4.18 -3.79
C LEU A 117 -16.18 -4.33 -2.37
N ILE A 118 -16.43 -3.35 -1.49
CA ILE A 118 -15.98 -3.40 -0.08
C ILE A 118 -16.63 -4.58 0.64
N ARG A 119 -17.93 -4.80 0.43
CA ARG A 119 -18.66 -5.93 1.01
C ARG A 119 -18.12 -7.28 0.52
N ALA A 120 -17.88 -7.40 -0.80
CA ALA A 120 -17.30 -8.62 -1.36
C ALA A 120 -15.93 -8.93 -0.76
N ALA A 121 -15.05 -7.92 -0.61
CA ALA A 121 -13.78 -8.07 0.07
C ALA A 121 -13.95 -8.50 1.54
N ALA A 122 -14.83 -7.82 2.28
CA ALA A 122 -15.08 -8.11 3.70
C ALA A 122 -15.58 -9.53 3.95
N LEU A 123 -16.49 -10.02 3.09
CA LEU A 123 -17.08 -11.36 3.19
C LEU A 123 -16.10 -12.50 2.92
N THR A 124 -14.92 -12.23 2.37
CA THR A 124 -13.85 -13.23 2.24
C THR A 124 -13.21 -13.59 3.57
N GLY A 125 -13.39 -12.79 4.63
CA GLY A 125 -12.73 -12.91 5.92
C GLY A 125 -11.26 -12.46 5.92
N LYS A 126 -10.69 -12.10 4.77
CA LYS A 126 -9.33 -11.55 4.66
C LYS A 126 -9.27 -10.12 5.22
N MET A 127 -8.08 -9.67 5.60
CA MET A 127 -7.87 -8.26 5.95
C MET A 127 -8.18 -7.37 4.75
N VAL A 128 -8.85 -6.23 4.97
CA VAL A 128 -9.18 -5.27 3.92
C VAL A 128 -8.40 -3.98 4.17
N ASN A 129 -7.53 -3.61 3.22
CA ASN A 129 -6.87 -2.30 3.22
C ASN A 129 -7.60 -1.36 2.25
N ILE A 130 -8.14 -0.24 2.74
CA ILE A 130 -8.89 0.71 1.91
C ILE A 130 -8.04 1.96 1.69
N LYS A 131 -7.64 2.21 0.45
CA LYS A 131 -6.95 3.47 0.10
C LYS A 131 -7.94 4.63 0.09
N LYS A 132 -7.61 5.69 0.81
CA LYS A 132 -8.44 6.91 0.84
C LYS A 132 -8.50 7.54 -0.55
N GLY A 133 -9.70 7.84 -1.01
CA GLY A 133 -9.90 8.59 -2.26
C GLY A 133 -9.31 9.99 -2.17
N GLN A 134 -8.72 10.46 -3.28
CA GLN A 134 -8.13 11.81 -3.37
C GLN A 134 -9.16 12.93 -3.20
N PHE A 135 -10.43 12.59 -3.23
CA PHE A 135 -11.59 13.49 -3.11
C PHE A 135 -12.27 13.42 -1.74
N LEU A 136 -11.75 12.63 -0.80
CA LEU A 136 -12.36 12.42 0.53
C LEU A 136 -11.61 13.18 1.62
N ALA A 137 -12.36 13.74 2.55
CA ALA A 137 -11.85 14.15 3.84
C ALA A 137 -11.45 12.92 4.69
N PRO A 138 -10.40 13.02 5.53
CA PRO A 138 -9.95 11.92 6.39
C PRO A 138 -11.07 11.30 7.22
N GLU A 139 -11.90 12.13 7.86
CA GLU A 139 -13.00 11.70 8.72
C GLU A 139 -13.99 10.80 7.99
N SER A 140 -14.21 11.04 6.68
CA SER A 140 -15.17 10.28 5.90
C SER A 140 -14.79 8.81 5.68
N MET A 141 -13.55 8.43 6.00
CA MET A 141 -13.09 7.05 5.83
C MET A 141 -13.77 6.07 6.80
N HIS A 142 -14.29 6.53 7.93
CA HIS A 142 -15.05 5.67 8.86
C HIS A 142 -16.24 4.98 8.16
N PHE A 143 -16.93 5.65 7.23
CA PHE A 143 -18.02 5.03 6.49
C PHE A 143 -17.59 3.82 5.64
N ALA A 144 -16.37 3.83 5.10
CA ALA A 144 -15.84 2.69 4.36
C ALA A 144 -15.44 1.55 5.32
N VAL A 145 -14.87 1.89 6.46
CA VAL A 145 -14.54 0.93 7.54
C VAL A 145 -15.80 0.27 8.10
N ASP A 146 -16.85 1.05 8.33
CA ASP A 146 -18.14 0.55 8.82
C ASP A 146 -18.79 -0.46 7.87
N LYS A 147 -18.61 -0.31 6.55
CA LYS A 147 -19.07 -1.31 5.58
C LYS A 147 -18.36 -2.65 5.78
N VAL A 148 -17.06 -2.64 6.07
CA VAL A 148 -16.30 -3.87 6.36
C VAL A 148 -16.80 -4.50 7.66
N ARG A 149 -16.93 -3.70 8.72
CA ARG A 149 -17.37 -4.15 10.04
C ARG A 149 -18.81 -4.68 10.04
N SER A 150 -19.70 -4.04 9.25
CA SER A 150 -21.09 -4.50 9.11
C SER A 150 -21.23 -5.88 8.47
N CYS A 151 -20.19 -6.36 7.77
CA CYS A 151 -20.09 -7.73 7.27
C CYS A 151 -19.50 -8.72 8.29
N GLY A 152 -19.27 -8.29 9.54
CA GLY A 152 -18.66 -9.13 10.59
C GLY A 152 -17.14 -9.22 10.54
N ASN A 153 -16.48 -8.51 9.61
CA ASN A 153 -15.03 -8.51 9.49
C ASN A 153 -14.42 -7.31 10.26
N LYS A 154 -13.57 -7.60 11.24
CA LYS A 154 -12.89 -6.59 12.05
C LYS A 154 -11.48 -6.25 11.53
N ASN A 155 -10.96 -7.04 10.57
CA ASN A 155 -9.61 -6.89 10.04
C ASN A 155 -9.61 -5.85 8.91
N VAL A 156 -9.49 -4.58 9.26
CA VAL A 156 -9.49 -3.46 8.31
C VAL A 156 -8.39 -2.46 8.65
N ALA A 157 -7.79 -1.88 7.62
CA ALA A 157 -6.88 -0.73 7.70
C ALA A 157 -7.25 0.29 6.63
N VAL A 158 -6.82 1.54 6.83
CA VAL A 158 -6.97 2.60 5.83
C VAL A 158 -5.61 3.13 5.41
N THR A 159 -5.49 3.58 4.15
CA THR A 159 -4.25 4.11 3.62
C THR A 159 -4.45 5.54 3.12
N GLU A 160 -3.72 6.49 3.74
CA GLU A 160 -3.60 7.87 3.25
C GLU A 160 -2.73 7.88 1.99
N ARG A 161 -3.13 8.65 0.97
CA ARG A 161 -2.38 8.79 -0.28
C ARG A 161 -2.49 10.18 -0.92
N GLY A 162 -2.85 11.17 -0.13
CA GLY A 162 -3.04 12.56 -0.56
C GLY A 162 -4.43 12.85 -1.12
N VAL A 163 -4.69 14.13 -1.27
CA VAL A 163 -5.90 14.71 -1.87
C VAL A 163 -5.52 15.51 -3.12
N SER A 164 -6.45 15.61 -4.07
CA SER A 164 -6.26 16.40 -5.29
C SER A 164 -6.08 17.87 -4.95
N PHE A 165 -5.05 18.49 -5.50
CA PHE A 165 -4.77 19.91 -5.39
C PHE A 165 -4.61 20.49 -6.80
N GLY A 166 -5.63 21.19 -7.26
CA GLY A 166 -5.69 21.63 -8.65
C GLY A 166 -5.83 20.47 -9.64
N TYR A 167 -5.27 20.63 -10.84
CA TYR A 167 -5.45 19.70 -11.96
C TYR A 167 -4.34 18.68 -12.15
N GLY A 168 -3.30 18.68 -11.37
CA GLY A 168 -2.17 17.80 -11.65
C GLY A 168 -1.21 17.63 -10.49
N ASP A 169 -1.67 17.87 -9.26
CA ASP A 169 -0.86 17.68 -8.07
C ASP A 169 -1.67 17.07 -6.93
N LEU A 170 -0.96 16.55 -5.94
CA LEU A 170 -1.51 15.98 -4.73
C LEU A 170 -0.84 16.61 -3.51
N VAL A 171 -1.61 16.76 -2.43
CA VAL A 171 -1.11 17.25 -1.14
C VAL A 171 -1.46 16.24 -0.06
N VAL A 172 -0.53 15.97 0.84
CA VAL A 172 -0.77 15.19 2.05
C VAL A 172 -0.97 16.14 3.23
N ASP A 173 -2.15 16.11 3.81
CA ASP A 173 -2.40 16.73 5.10
C ASP A 173 -2.12 15.70 6.21
N PHE A 174 -0.96 15.82 6.85
CA PHE A 174 -0.54 14.88 7.89
C PHE A 174 -1.43 14.89 9.14
N ARG A 175 -2.28 15.92 9.35
CA ARG A 175 -3.32 15.91 10.39
C ARG A 175 -4.35 14.81 10.13
N GLY A 176 -4.50 14.38 8.88
CA GLY A 176 -5.41 13.31 8.48
C GLY A 176 -5.06 11.94 9.08
N ILE A 177 -3.79 11.68 9.40
CA ILE A 177 -3.36 10.40 9.97
C ILE A 177 -3.97 10.20 11.37
N PRO A 178 -3.71 11.05 12.39
CA PRO A 178 -4.32 10.89 13.70
C PRO A 178 -5.85 11.05 13.66
N CYS A 179 -6.38 11.87 12.75
CA CYS A 179 -7.82 11.98 12.54
C CYS A 179 -8.45 10.65 12.12
N MET A 180 -7.87 9.95 11.14
CA MET A 180 -8.35 8.63 10.71
C MET A 180 -8.12 7.55 11.79
N GLN A 181 -7.01 7.58 12.52
CA GLN A 181 -6.79 6.68 13.65
C GLN A 181 -7.91 6.79 14.68
N GLN A 182 -8.32 8.01 15.01
CA GLN A 182 -9.40 8.28 15.95
C GLN A 182 -10.78 7.92 15.38
N SER A 183 -11.09 8.35 14.14
CA SER A 183 -12.43 8.20 13.58
C SER A 183 -12.72 6.78 13.05
N CYS A 184 -11.69 6.08 12.57
CA CYS A 184 -11.82 4.72 12.03
C CYS A 184 -11.52 3.63 13.06
N GLU A 185 -10.83 3.95 14.16
CA GLU A 185 -10.39 2.96 15.17
C GLU A 185 -9.71 1.74 14.53
N CYS A 186 -8.84 1.99 13.55
CA CYS A 186 -8.07 0.97 12.82
C CYS A 186 -6.70 1.52 12.40
N PRO A 187 -5.74 0.66 12.02
CA PRO A 187 -4.44 1.11 11.57
C PRO A 187 -4.52 2.05 10.37
N VAL A 188 -3.69 3.09 10.39
CA VAL A 188 -3.55 4.08 9.31
C VAL A 188 -2.17 3.95 8.68
N ILE A 189 -2.16 3.63 7.38
CA ILE A 189 -0.97 3.46 6.56
C ILE A 189 -0.73 4.73 5.75
N MET A 190 0.52 5.16 5.62
CA MET A 190 0.89 6.23 4.69
C MET A 190 1.49 5.66 3.41
N ASP A 191 0.87 5.95 2.27
CA ASP A 191 1.42 5.67 0.95
C ASP A 191 2.40 6.76 0.54
N ILE A 192 3.69 6.45 0.60
CA ILE A 192 4.78 7.39 0.34
C ILE A 192 5.17 7.48 -1.14
N THR A 193 4.58 6.67 -2.00
CA THR A 193 4.82 6.66 -3.45
C THR A 193 3.68 7.31 -4.22
N HIS A 194 2.45 6.83 -4.06
CA HIS A 194 1.31 7.37 -4.81
C HIS A 194 0.86 8.76 -4.34
N SER A 195 1.21 9.19 -3.14
CA SER A 195 0.98 10.58 -2.69
C SER A 195 1.81 11.63 -3.45
N LEU A 196 2.80 11.17 -4.20
CA LEU A 196 3.71 12.00 -5.00
C LEU A 196 3.45 11.90 -6.51
N GLN A 197 2.39 11.18 -6.90
CA GLN A 197 1.96 11.13 -8.30
C GLN A 197 1.55 12.51 -8.81
N LYS A 198 1.88 12.77 -10.07
CA LYS A 198 1.32 13.88 -10.85
C LYS A 198 0.34 13.30 -11.87
N PRO A 199 -0.95 13.16 -11.48
CA PRO A 199 -1.97 12.64 -12.39
C PRO A 199 -2.21 13.60 -13.57
N ASN A 200 -2.83 13.09 -14.63
CA ASN A 200 -3.26 13.88 -15.80
C ASN A 200 -2.10 14.55 -16.57
N SER A 201 -0.92 13.93 -16.62
CA SER A 201 0.14 14.43 -17.48
C SER A 201 -0.25 14.33 -18.95
N GLY A 202 0.12 15.33 -19.77
CA GLY A 202 -0.21 15.37 -21.21
C GLY A 202 0.37 14.21 -22.03
N SER A 203 1.30 13.43 -21.48
CA SER A 203 1.89 12.24 -22.10
C SER A 203 1.02 10.98 -21.97
N GLY A 204 -0.08 11.01 -21.19
CA GLY A 204 -0.89 9.83 -20.86
C GLY A 204 -0.17 8.84 -19.93
N VAL A 205 0.97 9.22 -19.36
CA VAL A 205 1.69 8.47 -18.33
C VAL A 205 1.73 9.30 -17.06
N THR A 206 1.38 8.70 -15.94
CA THR A 206 1.42 9.37 -14.63
C THR A 206 2.86 9.75 -14.30
N GLY A 207 3.11 11.04 -14.10
CA GLY A 207 4.38 11.56 -13.60
C GLY A 207 4.50 11.43 -12.09
N GLY A 208 5.65 11.85 -11.54
CA GLY A 208 5.87 11.83 -10.09
C GLY A 208 7.07 12.65 -9.64
N VAL A 209 7.28 12.68 -8.34
CA VAL A 209 8.36 13.40 -7.66
C VAL A 209 9.04 12.47 -6.65
N PRO A 210 9.69 11.36 -7.11
CA PRO A 210 10.22 10.32 -6.24
C PRO A 210 11.29 10.82 -5.27
N GLU A 211 11.99 11.91 -5.58
CA GLU A 211 12.95 12.58 -4.69
C GLU A 211 12.31 13.10 -3.39
N ARG A 212 10.99 13.21 -3.33
CA ARG A 212 10.23 13.62 -2.14
C ARG A 212 9.76 12.46 -1.27
N ILE A 213 9.98 11.21 -1.67
CA ILE A 213 9.56 10.01 -0.91
C ILE A 213 10.08 10.08 0.53
N GLY A 214 11.37 10.38 0.72
CA GLY A 214 11.96 10.50 2.05
C GLY A 214 11.33 11.61 2.92
N THR A 215 10.88 12.71 2.32
CA THR A 215 10.19 13.80 3.02
C THR A 215 8.82 13.34 3.54
N ILE A 216 8.01 12.76 2.66
CA ILE A 216 6.67 12.26 3.03
C ILE A 216 6.77 11.14 4.07
N ALA A 217 7.69 10.19 3.88
CA ALA A 217 7.91 9.08 4.80
C ALA A 217 8.30 9.57 6.21
N SER A 218 9.25 10.51 6.29
CA SER A 218 9.71 11.07 7.56
C SER A 218 8.58 11.79 8.30
N ALA A 219 7.79 12.60 7.60
CA ALA A 219 6.65 13.29 8.19
C ALA A 219 5.57 12.30 8.69
N ALA A 220 5.28 11.26 7.91
CA ALA A 220 4.31 10.24 8.28
C ALA A 220 4.68 9.49 9.57
N VAL A 221 5.95 9.09 9.71
CA VAL A 221 6.44 8.42 10.91
C VAL A 221 6.46 9.39 12.11
N ALA A 222 6.82 10.65 11.89
CA ALA A 222 6.84 11.67 12.93
C ALA A 222 5.46 11.98 13.50
N VAL A 223 4.38 11.86 12.73
CA VAL A 223 2.99 12.01 13.23
C VAL A 223 2.37 10.69 13.69
N GLY A 224 3.11 9.59 13.65
CA GLY A 224 2.73 8.31 14.23
C GLY A 224 1.84 7.42 13.35
N CYS A 225 2.05 7.38 12.03
CA CYS A 225 1.37 6.38 11.21
C CYS A 225 1.71 4.95 11.70
N ASP A 226 0.77 4.02 11.54
CA ASP A 226 0.93 2.64 11.97
C ASP A 226 1.70 1.80 10.94
N GLY A 227 1.62 2.18 9.67
CA GLY A 227 2.29 1.49 8.57
C GLY A 227 2.73 2.43 7.46
N ILE A 228 3.65 1.92 6.64
CA ILE A 228 4.13 2.58 5.40
C ILE A 228 3.76 1.68 4.22
N PHE A 229 3.21 2.28 3.18
CA PHE A 229 3.04 1.64 1.86
C PHE A 229 4.04 2.24 0.88
N MET A 230 4.76 1.39 0.15
CA MET A 230 5.79 1.82 -0.78
C MET A 230 5.85 0.90 -2.00
N GLU A 231 5.99 1.48 -3.19
CA GLU A 231 6.36 0.73 -4.39
C GLU A 231 7.85 0.88 -4.67
N THR A 232 8.49 -0.23 -5.03
CA THR A 232 9.92 -0.31 -5.32
C THR A 232 10.20 -1.27 -6.47
N HIS A 233 11.30 -1.01 -7.18
CA HIS A 233 11.80 -1.86 -8.26
C HIS A 233 13.32 -1.75 -8.33
N ARG A 234 14.02 -2.78 -8.83
CA ARG A 234 15.49 -2.70 -9.02
C ARG A 234 15.90 -1.57 -9.94
N ASP A 235 15.20 -1.43 -11.06
CA ASP A 235 15.34 -0.30 -11.97
C ASP A 235 13.95 0.25 -12.31
N PRO A 236 13.48 1.30 -11.62
CA PRO A 236 12.18 1.91 -11.89
C PRO A 236 11.97 2.37 -13.33
N LYS A 237 13.04 2.64 -14.07
CA LYS A 237 12.95 3.13 -15.46
C LYS A 237 12.43 2.08 -16.44
N VAL A 238 12.62 0.80 -16.13
CA VAL A 238 12.16 -0.32 -16.99
C VAL A 238 10.86 -0.94 -16.47
N ALA A 239 10.37 -0.51 -15.29
CA ALA A 239 9.12 -0.98 -14.73
C ALA A 239 7.94 -0.69 -15.68
N LYS A 240 7.07 -1.68 -15.86
CA LYS A 240 5.93 -1.60 -16.79
C LYS A 240 4.76 -0.77 -16.27
N SER A 241 4.82 -0.36 -15.00
CA SER A 241 3.81 0.46 -14.33
C SER A 241 4.44 1.38 -13.30
N ASP A 242 4.01 2.64 -13.27
CA ASP A 242 4.31 3.69 -12.27
C ASP A 242 5.79 3.90 -11.92
N GLY A 243 6.72 3.54 -12.82
CA GLY A 243 8.16 3.68 -12.58
C GLY A 243 8.62 5.08 -12.17
N ALA A 244 7.91 6.12 -12.62
CA ALA A 244 8.21 7.51 -12.24
C ALA A 244 7.99 7.84 -10.76
N ASN A 245 7.33 6.96 -10.00
CA ASN A 245 6.99 7.17 -8.59
C ASN A 245 7.66 6.17 -7.63
N MET A 246 8.35 5.17 -8.15
CA MET A 246 8.95 4.13 -7.32
C MET A 246 10.26 4.57 -6.69
N LEU A 247 10.51 4.07 -5.48
CA LEU A 247 11.83 4.13 -4.88
C LEU A 247 12.72 3.03 -5.48
N PRO A 248 13.94 3.32 -5.95
CA PRO A 248 14.89 2.29 -6.32
C PRO A 248 15.17 1.33 -5.15
N LEU A 249 15.17 0.01 -5.41
CA LEU A 249 15.29 -1.01 -4.37
C LEU A 249 16.57 -0.86 -3.51
N ASN A 250 17.65 -0.43 -4.12
CA ASN A 250 18.93 -0.18 -3.43
C ASN A 250 18.92 1.01 -2.45
N GLN A 251 17.87 1.84 -2.45
CA GLN A 251 17.71 2.96 -1.53
C GLN A 251 16.78 2.65 -0.35
N VAL A 252 16.13 1.47 -0.38
CA VAL A 252 15.11 1.11 0.64
C VAL A 252 15.75 0.93 2.01
N ALA A 253 16.93 0.30 2.10
CA ALA A 253 17.60 0.05 3.39
C ALA A 253 17.89 1.34 4.14
N ASP A 254 18.49 2.32 3.47
CA ASP A 254 18.84 3.61 4.07
C ASP A 254 17.59 4.39 4.49
N LEU A 255 16.55 4.37 3.65
CA LEU A 255 15.29 5.02 4.00
C LEU A 255 14.67 4.38 5.25
N LEU A 256 14.52 3.06 5.29
CA LEU A 256 13.89 2.38 6.42
C LEU A 256 14.70 2.52 7.71
N ALA A 257 16.03 2.46 7.67
CA ALA A 257 16.89 2.71 8.82
C ALA A 257 16.63 4.12 9.40
N LYS A 258 16.61 5.14 8.55
CA LYS A 258 16.28 6.50 8.97
C LYS A 258 14.87 6.62 9.59
N LEU A 259 13.89 5.91 9.03
CA LEU A 259 12.52 5.94 9.55
C LEU A 259 12.38 5.23 10.91
N THR A 260 13.15 4.18 11.16
CA THR A 260 13.18 3.53 12.49
C THR A 260 13.75 4.44 13.57
N ASP A 261 14.73 5.29 13.23
CA ASP A 261 15.23 6.31 14.15
C ASP A 261 14.14 7.33 14.51
N PHE A 262 13.40 7.83 13.51
CA PHE A 262 12.26 8.73 13.77
C PHE A 262 11.16 8.05 14.59
N ARG A 263 10.87 6.77 14.33
CA ARG A 263 9.88 6.01 15.11
C ARG A 263 10.31 5.90 16.58
N THR A 264 11.59 5.66 16.82
CA THR A 264 12.14 5.60 18.18
C THR A 264 11.96 6.91 18.93
N VAL A 265 12.17 8.05 18.27
CA VAL A 265 11.93 9.37 18.88
C VAL A 265 10.43 9.59 19.12
N TYR A 266 9.58 9.27 18.15
CA TYR A 266 8.12 9.38 18.30
C TYR A 266 7.63 8.59 19.53
N LEU A 267 8.03 7.33 19.67
CA LEU A 267 7.61 6.49 20.80
C LEU A 267 8.04 7.04 22.16
N LYS A 268 9.21 7.65 22.26
CA LYS A 268 9.68 8.27 23.52
C LYS A 268 8.82 9.45 24.00
N HIS A 269 8.06 10.06 23.11
CA HIS A 269 7.28 11.25 23.44
C HIS A 269 5.77 11.01 23.42
N THR A 270 5.32 9.80 23.08
CA THR A 270 3.88 9.45 23.01
C THR A 270 3.47 8.35 24.00
N THR A 271 4.42 7.73 24.69
CA THR A 271 4.24 6.83 25.85
C THR A 271 4.44 7.62 27.14
#